data_d5a09828a8afb372c8ca0f2725a9ffda
#
_entry.id   d5a09828a8afb372c8ca0f2725a9ffda
#
_cell.length_a   1.000
_cell.length_b   1.000
_cell.length_c   1.000
_cell.angle_alpha   90.00
_cell.angle_beta   90.00
_cell.angle_gamma   90.00
#
_symmetry.space_group_name_H-M   'P 1'
#
loop_
_entity.id
_entity.type
_entity.pdbx_description
1 polymer ?
#
loop_
_entity_poly.entity_id
_entity_poly.type
_entity_poly.pdbx_seq_one_letter_code
_entity_poly.pdbx_strand_id
1 'polypeptide(L)'
;KGLIDYTITIGGASLMVKSGEEFQQPLQSSWFFSKVSDKPAMKSWKLMLLITFFHFFMCVQAMFWNDGTNTMAPLVLFGALAAVEWGFFFISYFVIRRVNFELESLALFLTGIGVMMLIRQSERSAYVQLVAAAIGMIFFCIIIKLIEDPDKVNKLRLPAMICAVGLLGVTIVFGKITNGAANWIYIGSFSFQPSELAKIIFIFIGASSLDVLMTKKNLLEYIIFSAVCVGL
;
A
#
# COMPACT_ATOMS: atom_id res chain seq x y z
N LYS A 1 47.35 1.97 26.78
CA LYS A 1 46.33 1.13 26.07
C LYS A 1 45.74 2.01 25.00
N GLY A 2 46.19 1.83 23.73
CA GLY A 2 45.86 2.67 22.62
C GLY A 2 44.40 2.49 22.20
N LEU A 3 43.70 3.58 22.10
CA LEU A 3 42.44 3.64 21.37
C LEU A 3 42.74 3.44 19.87
N ILE A 4 42.11 2.44 19.30
CA ILE A 4 42.22 2.18 17.86
C ILE A 4 41.05 2.90 17.20
N ASP A 5 41.36 3.96 16.50
CA ASP A 5 40.39 4.67 15.66
C ASP A 5 40.26 3.90 14.34
N TYR A 6 39.03 3.54 13.94
CA TYR A 6 38.76 2.89 12.68
C TYR A 6 38.17 3.89 11.68
N THR A 7 38.74 3.92 10.50
CA THR A 7 38.17 4.69 9.39
C THR A 7 37.49 3.72 8.45
N ILE A 8 36.18 3.83 8.31
CA ILE A 8 35.40 3.05 7.34
C ILE A 8 35.09 3.95 6.16
N THR A 9 35.56 3.55 4.97
CA THR A 9 35.28 4.28 3.73
C THR A 9 34.23 3.50 2.93
N ILE A 10 33.05 4.07 2.78
CA ILE A 10 31.96 3.50 1.95
C ILE A 10 31.56 4.55 0.93
N GLY A 11 31.71 4.23 -0.36
CA GLY A 11 31.21 5.07 -1.45
C GLY A 11 31.85 6.46 -1.55
N GLY A 12 33.12 6.61 -1.17
CA GLY A 12 33.87 7.88 -1.28
C GLY A 12 33.73 8.83 -0.08
N ALA A 13 32.98 8.45 0.96
CA ALA A 13 32.92 9.19 2.23
C ALA A 13 33.67 8.40 3.33
N SER A 14 34.58 9.07 4.03
CA SER A 14 35.34 8.51 5.15
C SER A 14 34.69 8.90 6.47
N LEU A 15 34.30 7.92 7.27
CA LEU A 15 33.76 8.11 8.63
C LEU A 15 34.82 7.68 9.63
N MET A 16 35.26 8.61 10.50
CA MET A 16 36.07 8.32 11.66
C MET A 16 35.17 7.87 12.82
N VAL A 17 35.34 6.64 13.29
CA VAL A 17 34.65 6.13 14.46
C VAL A 17 35.59 6.19 15.64
N LYS A 18 35.37 7.08 16.60
CA LYS A 18 36.04 7.11 17.90
C LYS A 18 35.46 6.05 18.81
N SER A 19 36.31 5.14 19.27
CA SER A 19 35.91 4.14 20.26
C SER A 19 35.62 4.80 21.59
N GLY A 20 34.35 4.82 22.01
CA GLY A 20 33.97 5.30 23.35
C GLY A 20 32.80 6.30 23.40
N GLU A 21 32.36 6.82 22.29
CA GLU A 21 31.09 7.56 22.24
C GLU A 21 29.96 6.60 21.88
N GLU A 22 29.00 6.50 22.77
CA GLU A 22 27.74 5.78 22.54
C GLU A 22 27.12 6.23 21.21
N PHE A 23 26.86 5.26 20.35
CA PHE A 23 26.30 5.47 19.00
C PHE A 23 24.86 6.00 19.13
N GLN A 24 24.70 7.25 19.57
CA GLN A 24 23.42 7.97 19.70
C GLN A 24 23.17 8.93 18.55
N GLN A 25 23.82 8.75 17.41
CA GLN A 25 23.32 9.41 16.21
C GLN A 25 22.35 8.45 15.53
N PRO A 26 21.07 8.82 15.40
CA PRO A 26 20.21 8.12 14.48
C PRO A 26 20.94 8.11 13.14
N LEU A 27 21.07 6.94 12.54
CA LEU A 27 21.47 6.82 11.13
C LEU A 27 20.55 7.76 10.35
N GLN A 28 20.96 9.02 10.28
CA GLN A 28 20.38 9.94 9.33
C GLN A 28 20.75 9.38 7.96
N SER A 29 19.86 8.54 7.45
CA SER A 29 19.80 8.12 6.05
C SER A 29 19.59 9.33 5.11
N SER A 30 19.88 10.53 5.62
CA SER A 30 19.71 11.81 4.94
C SER A 30 20.48 11.88 3.62
N TRP A 31 21.60 11.18 3.47
CA TRP A 31 22.39 11.27 2.24
C TRP A 31 21.83 10.45 1.08
N PHE A 32 21.11 9.33 1.38
CA PHE A 32 20.48 8.52 0.33
C PHE A 32 19.18 9.17 -0.16
N PHE A 33 18.45 9.84 0.73
CA PHE A 33 17.21 10.54 0.40
C PHE A 33 17.42 12.01 0.00
N SER A 34 18.54 12.66 0.39
CA SER A 34 18.81 14.06 0.06
C SER A 34 19.12 14.33 -1.42
N LYS A 35 19.38 13.28 -2.20
CA LYS A 35 19.63 13.39 -3.64
C LYS A 35 18.40 13.09 -4.50
N VAL A 36 17.33 12.57 -3.89
CA VAL A 36 16.03 12.49 -4.56
C VAL A 36 15.42 13.88 -4.47
N SER A 37 15.30 14.56 -5.59
CA SER A 37 14.69 15.90 -5.68
C SER A 37 13.29 15.81 -5.02
N ASP A 38 13.11 16.53 -3.90
CA ASP A 38 11.81 16.64 -3.20
C ASP A 38 10.75 17.37 -4.04
N LYS A 39 11.11 17.83 -5.21
CA LYS A 39 10.19 18.48 -6.14
C LYS A 39 9.63 17.43 -7.08
N PRO A 40 8.31 17.18 -7.05
CA PRO A 40 7.69 16.29 -8.01
C PRO A 40 7.99 16.79 -9.44
N ALA A 41 8.33 15.88 -10.35
CA ALA A 41 8.63 16.20 -11.75
C ALA A 41 7.48 16.95 -12.42
N MET A 42 6.27 16.69 -11.97
CA MET A 42 5.05 17.37 -12.42
C MET A 42 4.15 17.69 -11.21
N LYS A 43 3.45 18.84 -11.23
CA LYS A 43 2.48 19.16 -10.17
C LYS A 43 1.41 18.08 -10.12
N SER A 44 1.14 17.53 -8.93
CA SER A 44 0.25 16.38 -8.71
C SER A 44 -1.13 16.53 -9.35
N TRP A 45 -1.72 17.73 -9.33
CA TRP A 45 -3.01 17.99 -9.97
C TRP A 45 -3.01 17.84 -11.50
N LYS A 46 -1.85 18.16 -12.16
CA LYS A 46 -1.69 17.98 -13.61
C LYS A 46 -1.63 16.51 -13.98
N LEU A 47 -0.98 15.71 -13.13
CA LEU A 47 -0.92 14.27 -13.29
C LEU A 47 -2.32 13.65 -13.14
N MET A 48 -3.09 14.11 -12.15
CA MET A 48 -4.49 13.67 -11.98
C MET A 48 -5.37 14.03 -13.17
N LEU A 49 -5.21 15.24 -13.74
CA LEU A 49 -5.93 15.60 -14.96
C LEU A 49 -5.58 14.70 -16.14
N LEU A 50 -4.30 14.36 -16.31
CA LEU A 50 -3.85 13.45 -17.37
C LEU A 50 -4.47 12.06 -17.22
N ILE A 51 -4.52 11.54 -16.00
CA ILE A 51 -5.13 10.24 -15.66
C ILE A 51 -6.63 10.28 -15.97
N THR A 52 -7.33 11.29 -15.51
CA THR A 52 -8.78 11.46 -15.78
C THR A 52 -9.06 11.56 -17.28
N PHE A 53 -8.23 12.29 -18.01
CA PHE A 53 -8.34 12.41 -19.47
C PHE A 53 -8.12 11.05 -20.17
N PHE A 54 -7.16 10.27 -19.73
CA PHE A 54 -6.93 8.93 -20.25
C PHE A 54 -8.13 8.00 -19.98
N HIS A 55 -8.66 8.00 -18.76
CA HIS A 55 -9.85 7.20 -18.42
C HIS A 55 -11.10 7.66 -19.19
N PHE A 56 -11.22 8.96 -19.50
CA PHE A 56 -12.26 9.46 -20.38
C PHE A 56 -12.18 8.85 -21.78
N PHE A 57 -11.00 8.75 -22.38
CA PHE A 57 -10.85 8.07 -23.66
C PHE A 57 -11.23 6.59 -23.59
N MET A 58 -10.86 5.90 -22.52
CA MET A 58 -11.30 4.52 -22.31
C MET A 58 -12.82 4.41 -22.19
N CYS A 59 -13.46 5.37 -21.51
CA CYS A 59 -14.91 5.43 -21.43
C CYS A 59 -15.53 5.60 -22.82
N VAL A 60 -15.04 6.55 -23.61
CA VAL A 60 -15.51 6.78 -25.00
C VAL A 60 -15.34 5.51 -25.83
N GLN A 61 -14.19 4.85 -25.75
CA GLN A 61 -13.96 3.59 -26.44
C GLN A 61 -14.95 2.49 -26.00
N ALA A 62 -15.24 2.42 -24.69
CA ALA A 62 -16.21 1.46 -24.17
C ALA A 62 -17.64 1.72 -24.66
N MET A 63 -18.01 2.99 -24.83
CA MET A 63 -19.32 3.37 -25.37
C MET A 63 -19.50 2.96 -26.85
N PHE A 64 -18.46 3.16 -27.68
CA PHE A 64 -18.51 2.78 -29.09
C PHE A 64 -18.52 1.27 -29.33
N TRP A 65 -17.99 0.51 -28.39
CA TRP A 65 -17.92 -0.97 -28.52
C TRP A 65 -19.16 -1.68 -27.99
N ASN A 66 -20.07 -0.97 -27.33
CA ASN A 66 -21.27 -1.56 -26.73
C ASN A 66 -22.34 -1.72 -27.82
N ASP A 67 -22.60 -2.94 -28.25
CA ASP A 67 -23.52 -3.31 -29.35
C ASP A 67 -25.01 -2.95 -29.03
N GLY A 68 -25.28 -1.69 -28.67
CA GLY A 68 -26.63 -1.17 -28.46
C GLY A 68 -27.28 -1.45 -27.10
N THR A 69 -26.59 -2.15 -26.19
CA THR A 69 -27.06 -2.37 -24.83
C THR A 69 -26.45 -1.33 -23.88
N ASN A 70 -27.26 -0.51 -23.28
CA ASN A 70 -26.92 0.39 -22.17
C ASN A 70 -25.67 1.29 -22.37
N THR A 71 -25.71 2.15 -23.38
CA THR A 71 -24.63 3.11 -23.74
C THR A 71 -24.25 4.07 -22.60
N MET A 72 -25.09 4.23 -21.59
CA MET A 72 -24.85 5.13 -20.46
C MET A 72 -24.03 4.50 -19.33
N ALA A 73 -23.97 3.18 -19.25
CA ALA A 73 -23.25 2.49 -18.16
C ALA A 73 -21.76 2.84 -18.08
N PRO A 74 -20.98 2.90 -19.19
CA PRO A 74 -19.59 3.35 -19.14
C PRO A 74 -19.44 4.79 -18.66
N LEU A 75 -20.35 5.69 -19.02
CA LEU A 75 -20.30 7.08 -18.62
C LEU A 75 -20.56 7.25 -17.12
N VAL A 76 -21.56 6.55 -16.57
CA VAL A 76 -21.86 6.54 -15.14
C VAL A 76 -20.68 5.96 -14.35
N LEU A 77 -20.09 4.85 -14.82
CA LEU A 77 -18.94 4.24 -14.18
C LEU A 77 -17.73 5.18 -14.20
N PHE A 78 -17.45 5.85 -15.32
CA PHE A 78 -16.40 6.85 -15.43
C PHE A 78 -16.61 8.01 -14.46
N GLY A 79 -17.82 8.54 -14.36
CA GLY A 79 -18.16 9.60 -13.41
C GLY A 79 -17.91 9.17 -11.96
N ALA A 80 -18.31 7.95 -11.61
CA ALA A 80 -18.08 7.39 -10.28
C ALA A 80 -16.57 7.14 -10.01
N LEU A 81 -15.83 6.63 -11.00
CA LEU A 81 -14.38 6.47 -10.91
C LEU A 81 -13.68 7.81 -10.70
N ALA A 82 -13.99 8.81 -11.52
CA ALA A 82 -13.43 10.16 -11.40
C ALA A 82 -13.76 10.78 -10.03
N ALA A 83 -14.98 10.59 -9.51
CA ALA A 83 -15.35 11.06 -8.18
C ALA A 83 -14.49 10.40 -7.07
N VAL A 84 -14.22 9.09 -7.18
CA VAL A 84 -13.37 8.37 -6.22
C VAL A 84 -11.91 8.85 -6.33
N GLU A 85 -11.36 8.99 -7.53
CA GLU A 85 -9.98 9.45 -7.78
C GLU A 85 -9.74 10.87 -7.25
N TRP A 86 -10.61 11.81 -7.63
CA TRP A 86 -10.51 13.18 -7.16
C TRP A 86 -10.83 13.33 -5.67
N GLY A 87 -11.79 12.56 -5.15
CA GLY A 87 -12.08 12.49 -3.73
C GLY A 87 -10.86 12.04 -2.92
N PHE A 88 -10.20 10.97 -3.36
CA PHE A 88 -8.96 10.50 -2.76
C PHE A 88 -7.85 11.56 -2.84
N PHE A 89 -7.67 12.20 -3.99
CA PHE A 89 -6.69 13.28 -4.17
C PHE A 89 -6.93 14.43 -3.21
N PHE A 90 -8.17 14.91 -3.08
CA PHE A 90 -8.51 16.01 -2.17
C PHE A 90 -8.32 15.61 -0.69
N ILE A 91 -8.75 14.40 -0.30
CA ILE A 91 -8.55 13.90 1.06
C ILE A 91 -7.05 13.83 1.37
N SER A 92 -6.25 13.26 0.49
CA SER A 92 -4.82 13.13 0.68
C SER A 92 -4.12 14.50 0.72
N TYR A 93 -4.53 15.44 -0.12
CA TYR A 93 -3.95 16.77 -0.16
C TYR A 93 -4.31 17.62 1.08
N PHE A 94 -5.60 17.66 1.47
CA PHE A 94 -6.06 18.51 2.55
C PHE A 94 -5.94 17.88 3.94
N VAL A 95 -6.16 16.58 4.06
CA VAL A 95 -6.21 15.87 5.35
C VAL A 95 -4.86 15.28 5.72
N ILE A 96 -4.19 14.61 4.75
CA ILE A 96 -2.91 13.95 4.98
C ILE A 96 -1.73 14.92 4.73
N ARG A 97 -1.98 16.03 4.01
CA ARG A 97 -0.98 17.07 3.66
C ARG A 97 0.24 16.51 2.91
N ARG A 98 0.03 15.51 2.06
CA ARG A 98 1.09 14.96 1.22
C ARG A 98 1.37 15.84 0.01
N VAL A 99 2.64 15.95 -0.35
CA VAL A 99 3.10 16.75 -1.50
C VAL A 99 3.40 15.88 -2.71
N ASN A 100 3.93 14.67 -2.48
CA ASN A 100 4.32 13.74 -3.54
C ASN A 100 3.24 12.68 -3.72
N PHE A 101 2.66 12.62 -4.93
CA PHE A 101 1.55 11.74 -5.31
C PHE A 101 1.88 10.79 -6.47
N GLU A 102 3.14 10.57 -6.76
CA GLU A 102 3.55 9.82 -7.95
C GLU A 102 3.13 8.36 -7.86
N LEU A 103 3.35 7.72 -6.71
CA LEU A 103 3.01 6.32 -6.50
C LEU A 103 1.49 6.10 -6.44
N GLU A 104 0.80 6.96 -5.70
CA GLU A 104 -0.66 6.93 -5.59
C GLU A 104 -1.33 7.18 -6.94
N SER A 105 -0.80 8.12 -7.73
CA SER A 105 -1.29 8.41 -9.08
C SER A 105 -1.12 7.21 -10.01
N LEU A 106 0.00 6.51 -9.92
CA LEU A 106 0.21 5.28 -10.69
C LEU A 106 -0.79 4.18 -10.28
N ALA A 107 -1.02 4.02 -8.98
CA ALA A 107 -2.01 3.06 -8.48
C ALA A 107 -3.44 3.40 -8.95
N LEU A 108 -3.83 4.68 -8.90
CA LEU A 108 -5.12 5.15 -9.42
C LEU A 108 -5.25 4.90 -10.92
N PHE A 109 -4.21 5.22 -11.69
CA PHE A 109 -4.17 4.98 -13.12
C PHE A 109 -4.40 3.51 -13.47
N LEU A 110 -3.66 2.59 -12.84
CA LEU A 110 -3.80 1.16 -13.08
C LEU A 110 -5.16 0.62 -12.62
N THR A 111 -5.66 1.11 -11.48
CA THR A 111 -6.99 0.74 -10.98
C THR A 111 -8.08 1.18 -11.94
N GLY A 112 -8.00 2.41 -12.45
CA GLY A 112 -8.97 2.94 -13.41
C GLY A 112 -8.98 2.16 -14.72
N ILE A 113 -7.81 1.77 -15.24
CA ILE A 113 -7.72 0.86 -16.41
C ILE A 113 -8.46 -0.45 -16.10
N GLY A 114 -8.20 -1.07 -14.94
CA GLY A 114 -8.86 -2.31 -14.55
C GLY A 114 -10.38 -2.19 -14.49
N VAL A 115 -10.88 -1.13 -13.85
CA VAL A 115 -12.33 -0.86 -13.74
C VAL A 115 -12.95 -0.63 -15.11
N MET A 116 -12.33 0.17 -15.98
CA MET A 116 -12.84 0.46 -17.33
C MET A 116 -12.80 -0.76 -18.25
N MET A 117 -11.86 -1.66 -18.08
CA MET A 117 -11.81 -2.93 -18.84
C MET A 117 -12.91 -3.90 -18.39
N LEU A 118 -13.21 -3.96 -17.10
CA LEU A 118 -14.22 -4.87 -16.54
C LEU A 118 -15.63 -4.57 -17.01
N ILE A 119 -15.97 -3.32 -17.36
CA ILE A 119 -17.33 -2.97 -17.80
C ILE A 119 -17.73 -3.74 -19.06
N ARG A 120 -16.75 -4.07 -19.90
CA ARG A 120 -16.98 -4.86 -21.12
C ARG A 120 -17.30 -6.33 -20.84
N GLN A 121 -16.79 -6.85 -19.73
CA GLN A 121 -17.01 -8.25 -19.35
C GLN A 121 -18.28 -8.40 -18.49
N SER A 122 -18.46 -7.50 -17.53
CA SER A 122 -19.60 -7.51 -16.62
C SER A 122 -19.73 -6.15 -15.94
N GLU A 123 -20.83 -5.46 -16.18
CA GLU A 123 -21.16 -4.19 -15.53
C GLU A 123 -21.12 -4.30 -14.01
N ARG A 124 -21.71 -5.38 -13.47
CA ARG A 124 -21.69 -5.66 -12.03
C ARG A 124 -20.28 -5.78 -11.47
N SER A 125 -19.39 -6.49 -12.17
CA SER A 125 -18.01 -6.71 -11.74
C SER A 125 -17.22 -5.39 -11.71
N ALA A 126 -17.47 -4.50 -12.67
CA ALA A 126 -16.84 -3.18 -12.72
C ALA A 126 -17.22 -2.32 -11.50
N TYR A 127 -18.51 -2.29 -11.12
CA TYR A 127 -18.94 -1.56 -9.92
C TYR A 127 -18.40 -2.19 -8.63
N VAL A 128 -18.36 -3.51 -8.53
CA VAL A 128 -17.77 -4.22 -7.38
C VAL A 128 -16.29 -3.86 -7.24
N GLN A 129 -15.55 -3.84 -8.35
CA GLN A 129 -14.14 -3.45 -8.35
C GLN A 129 -13.93 -1.99 -7.96
N LEU A 130 -14.79 -1.08 -8.42
CA LEU A 130 -14.73 0.33 -8.04
C LEU A 130 -14.96 0.53 -6.53
N VAL A 131 -15.98 -0.17 -5.97
CA VAL A 131 -16.25 -0.13 -4.52
C VAL A 131 -15.08 -0.70 -3.73
N ALA A 132 -14.52 -1.83 -4.17
CA ALA A 132 -13.34 -2.43 -3.53
C ALA A 132 -12.13 -1.48 -3.56
N ALA A 133 -11.90 -0.79 -4.68
CA ALA A 133 -10.84 0.22 -4.80
C ALA A 133 -11.08 1.40 -3.85
N ALA A 134 -12.30 1.92 -3.76
CA ALA A 134 -12.65 3.01 -2.84
C ALA A 134 -12.41 2.60 -1.37
N ILE A 135 -12.82 1.40 -0.98
CA ILE A 135 -12.55 0.85 0.36
C ILE A 135 -11.04 0.75 0.59
N GLY A 136 -10.28 0.22 -0.37
CA GLY A 136 -8.82 0.12 -0.29
C GLY A 136 -8.14 1.48 -0.09
N MET A 137 -8.60 2.53 -0.77
CA MET A 137 -8.10 3.90 -0.60
C MET A 137 -8.40 4.46 0.80
N ILE A 138 -9.58 4.17 1.36
CA ILE A 138 -9.92 4.56 2.74
C ILE A 138 -8.98 3.86 3.73
N PHE A 139 -8.76 2.56 3.58
CA PHE A 139 -7.80 1.82 4.40
C PHE A 139 -6.38 2.38 4.28
N PHE A 140 -5.95 2.71 3.08
CA PHE A 140 -4.65 3.34 2.85
C PHE A 140 -4.51 4.66 3.62
N CYS A 141 -5.51 5.54 3.59
CA CYS A 141 -5.53 6.78 4.35
C CYS A 141 -5.47 6.55 5.87
N ILE A 142 -6.18 5.53 6.36
CA ILE A 142 -6.17 5.16 7.79
C ILE A 142 -4.78 4.67 8.20
N ILE A 143 -4.16 3.77 7.41
CA ILE A 143 -2.85 3.21 7.70
C ILE A 143 -1.78 4.31 7.72
N ILE A 144 -1.80 5.25 6.76
CA ILE A 144 -0.85 6.37 6.76
C ILE A 144 -0.94 7.18 8.04
N LYS A 145 -2.15 7.58 8.45
CA LYS A 145 -2.36 8.33 9.70
C LYS A 145 -1.94 7.53 10.94
N LEU A 146 -2.06 6.22 10.88
CA LEU A 146 -1.65 5.34 11.97
C LEU A 146 -0.13 5.30 12.11
N ILE A 147 0.59 5.25 10.97
CA ILE A 147 2.07 5.18 10.94
C ILE A 147 2.71 6.51 11.37
N GLU A 148 2.02 7.64 11.27
CA GLU A 148 2.54 8.94 11.71
C GLU A 148 2.83 9.01 13.22
N ASP A 149 2.21 8.13 14.03
CA ASP A 149 2.36 8.11 15.49
C ASP A 149 3.06 6.82 15.94
N PRO A 150 4.36 6.86 16.30
CA PRO A 150 5.13 5.69 16.70
C PRO A 150 4.57 4.97 17.93
N ASP A 151 3.96 5.71 18.86
CA ASP A 151 3.38 5.12 20.08
C ASP A 151 2.15 4.27 19.75
N LYS A 152 1.34 4.71 18.81
CA LYS A 152 0.18 3.93 18.32
C LYS A 152 0.64 2.69 17.58
N VAL A 153 1.68 2.82 16.74
CA VAL A 153 2.26 1.72 15.99
C VAL A 153 2.73 0.62 16.94
N ASN A 154 3.47 0.98 17.99
CA ASN A 154 3.96 0.01 18.99
C ASN A 154 2.82 -0.70 19.73
N LYS A 155 1.76 0.03 20.12
CA LYS A 155 0.58 -0.56 20.78
C LYS A 155 -0.20 -1.50 19.86
N LEU A 156 -0.25 -1.22 18.56
CA LEU A 156 -0.98 -2.00 17.57
C LEU A 156 -0.21 -3.20 17.04
N ARG A 157 1.09 -3.29 17.31
CA ARG A 157 1.95 -4.38 16.82
C ARG A 157 1.44 -5.75 17.24
N LEU A 158 1.20 -5.97 18.53
CA LEU A 158 0.73 -7.26 19.04
C LEU A 158 -0.67 -7.64 18.51
N PRO A 159 -1.71 -6.78 18.59
CA PRO A 159 -3.00 -7.10 18.01
C PRO A 159 -2.95 -7.30 16.49
N ALA A 160 -2.07 -6.60 15.77
CA ALA A 160 -1.86 -6.80 14.34
C ALA A 160 -1.26 -8.21 14.05
N MET A 161 -0.29 -8.66 14.84
CA MET A 161 0.27 -10.02 14.72
C MET A 161 -0.82 -11.09 14.90
N ILE A 162 -1.64 -10.95 15.93
CA ILE A 162 -2.76 -11.88 16.20
C ILE A 162 -3.77 -11.85 15.05
N CYS A 163 -4.08 -10.67 14.53
CA CYS A 163 -5.00 -10.50 13.40
C CYS A 163 -4.46 -11.18 12.13
N ALA A 164 -3.17 -11.03 11.81
CA ALA A 164 -2.57 -11.67 10.65
C ALA A 164 -2.62 -13.20 10.73
N VAL A 165 -2.23 -13.77 11.87
CA VAL A 165 -2.30 -15.22 12.10
C VAL A 165 -3.75 -15.71 12.07
N GLY A 166 -4.67 -14.96 12.67
CA GLY A 166 -6.10 -15.26 12.64
C GLY A 166 -6.68 -15.27 11.21
N LEU A 167 -6.31 -14.29 10.37
CA LEU A 167 -6.73 -14.24 8.97
C LEU A 167 -6.23 -15.45 8.18
N LEU A 168 -4.97 -15.84 8.38
CA LEU A 168 -4.42 -17.05 7.75
C LEU A 168 -5.11 -18.32 8.25
N GLY A 169 -5.38 -18.43 9.56
CA GLY A 169 -6.12 -19.56 10.14
C GLY A 169 -7.55 -19.65 9.60
N VAL A 170 -8.25 -18.53 9.47
CA VAL A 170 -9.59 -18.47 8.86
C VAL A 170 -9.55 -18.95 7.42
N THR A 171 -8.49 -18.62 6.68
CA THR A 171 -8.31 -19.07 5.29
C THR A 171 -8.20 -20.58 5.20
N ILE A 172 -7.48 -21.21 6.12
CA ILE A 172 -7.33 -22.68 6.15
C ILE A 172 -8.65 -23.37 6.43
N VAL A 173 -9.47 -22.82 7.35
CA VAL A 173 -10.73 -23.44 7.79
C VAL A 173 -11.86 -23.20 6.79
N PHE A 174 -11.98 -22.00 6.25
CA PHE A 174 -13.11 -21.56 5.41
C PHE A 174 -12.77 -21.34 3.94
N GLY A 175 -11.50 -21.44 3.57
CA GLY A 175 -11.06 -21.23 2.20
C GLY A 175 -11.62 -22.29 1.24
N LYS A 176 -12.17 -21.83 0.11
CA LYS A 176 -12.56 -22.72 -0.98
C LYS A 176 -11.37 -22.95 -1.92
N ILE A 177 -11.22 -24.18 -2.34
CA ILE A 177 -10.19 -24.54 -3.33
C ILE A 177 -10.60 -23.94 -4.68
N THR A 178 -9.82 -22.99 -5.14
CA THR A 178 -9.95 -22.36 -6.45
C THR A 178 -8.58 -22.42 -7.12
N ASN A 179 -8.49 -23.03 -8.32
CA ASN A 179 -7.23 -23.20 -9.04
C ASN A 179 -6.12 -23.93 -8.23
N GLY A 180 -6.52 -24.89 -7.38
CA GLY A 180 -5.58 -25.69 -6.60
C GLY A 180 -5.13 -25.07 -5.26
N ALA A 181 -5.61 -23.88 -4.89
CA ALA A 181 -5.32 -23.23 -3.62
C ALA A 181 -6.60 -22.85 -2.87
N ALA A 182 -6.65 -23.16 -1.56
CA ALA A 182 -7.80 -22.86 -0.68
C ALA A 182 -7.69 -21.44 -0.07
N ASN A 183 -7.56 -20.41 -0.92
CA ASN A 183 -7.23 -19.05 -0.48
C ASN A 183 -8.40 -18.06 -0.55
N TRP A 184 -9.54 -18.47 -1.11
CA TRP A 184 -10.66 -17.57 -1.36
C TRP A 184 -11.84 -17.83 -0.43
N ILE A 185 -12.35 -16.78 0.18
CA ILE A 185 -13.60 -16.78 0.95
C ILE A 185 -14.65 -16.05 0.13
N TYR A 186 -15.79 -16.70 -0.08
CA TYR A 186 -16.91 -16.13 -0.82
C TYR A 186 -18.02 -15.74 0.14
N ILE A 187 -18.40 -14.46 0.14
CA ILE A 187 -19.49 -13.92 0.92
C ILE A 187 -20.52 -13.35 -0.06
N GLY A 188 -21.49 -14.18 -0.43
CA GLY A 188 -22.49 -13.83 -1.47
C GLY A 188 -21.81 -13.60 -2.81
N SER A 189 -21.87 -12.38 -3.31
CA SER A 189 -21.28 -11.98 -4.61
C SER A 189 -19.84 -11.46 -4.50
N PHE A 190 -19.31 -11.30 -3.28
CA PHE A 190 -17.96 -10.84 -3.05
C PHE A 190 -17.03 -12.01 -2.82
N SER A 191 -15.89 -12.01 -3.46
CA SER A 191 -14.78 -12.90 -3.16
C SER A 191 -13.67 -12.10 -2.50
N PHE A 192 -13.11 -12.65 -1.45
CA PHE A 192 -12.10 -12.00 -0.63
C PHE A 192 -10.99 -13.00 -0.33
N GLN A 193 -9.75 -12.57 -0.44
CA GLN A 193 -8.58 -13.36 -0.11
C GLN A 193 -7.93 -12.83 1.16
N PRO A 194 -8.13 -13.47 2.33
CA PRO A 194 -7.60 -12.97 3.60
C PRO A 194 -6.08 -12.88 3.64
N SER A 195 -5.38 -13.73 2.89
CA SER A 195 -3.92 -13.70 2.79
C SER A 195 -3.38 -12.39 2.21
N GLU A 196 -4.13 -11.68 1.35
CA GLU A 196 -3.71 -10.36 0.86
C GLU A 196 -3.70 -9.32 1.98
N LEU A 197 -4.69 -9.33 2.88
CA LEU A 197 -4.67 -8.48 4.07
C LEU A 197 -3.58 -8.90 5.05
N ALA A 198 -3.37 -10.20 5.24
CA ALA A 198 -2.30 -10.69 6.10
C ALA A 198 -0.93 -10.20 5.63
N LYS A 199 -0.67 -10.14 4.31
CA LYS A 199 0.57 -9.57 3.74
C LYS A 199 0.75 -8.09 4.10
N ILE A 200 -0.31 -7.28 4.01
CA ILE A 200 -0.26 -5.86 4.37
C ILE A 200 0.08 -5.70 5.85
N ILE A 201 -0.57 -6.48 6.70
CA ILE A 201 -0.31 -6.48 8.14
C ILE A 201 1.12 -6.95 8.43
N PHE A 202 1.60 -7.98 7.72
CA PHE A 202 2.97 -8.48 7.85
C PHE A 202 4.01 -7.40 7.52
N ILE A 203 3.81 -6.66 6.42
CA ILE A 203 4.69 -5.54 6.04
C ILE A 203 4.66 -4.44 7.10
N PHE A 204 3.47 -4.10 7.62
CA PHE A 204 3.31 -3.12 8.69
C PHE A 204 4.08 -3.52 9.96
N ILE A 205 3.97 -4.79 10.39
CA ILE A 205 4.69 -5.31 11.54
C ILE A 205 6.20 -5.30 11.29
N GLY A 206 6.65 -5.71 10.10
CA GLY A 206 8.05 -5.67 9.71
C GLY A 206 8.62 -4.25 9.78
N ALA A 207 7.94 -3.29 9.16
CA ALA A 207 8.34 -1.89 9.17
C ALA A 207 8.37 -1.29 10.59
N SER A 208 7.35 -1.59 11.39
CA SER A 208 7.27 -1.11 12.79
C SER A 208 8.30 -1.76 13.72
N SER A 209 8.84 -2.90 13.33
CA SER A 209 9.83 -3.64 14.13
C SER A 209 11.26 -3.18 13.84
N LEU A 210 11.53 -2.51 12.71
CA LEU A 210 12.89 -2.15 12.29
C LEU A 210 13.60 -1.26 13.30
N ASP A 211 12.92 -0.29 13.89
CA ASP A 211 13.51 0.61 14.90
C ASP A 211 13.78 -0.09 16.24
N VAL A 212 13.11 -1.20 16.52
CA VAL A 212 13.15 -1.94 17.78
C VAL A 212 13.87 -3.30 17.63
N LEU A 213 14.18 -3.72 16.38
CA LEU A 213 14.87 -4.98 16.06
C LEU A 213 16.27 -5.08 16.64
N MET A 214 16.88 -3.96 17.03
CA MET A 214 18.16 -3.95 17.73
C MET A 214 18.10 -4.58 19.14
N THR A 215 16.90 -4.84 19.66
CA THR A 215 16.70 -5.52 20.94
C THR A 215 16.41 -7.00 20.67
N LYS A 216 17.24 -7.92 21.19
CA LYS A 216 17.16 -9.38 20.95
C LYS A 216 15.75 -9.98 21.14
N LYS A 217 14.97 -9.46 22.09
CA LYS A 217 13.62 -9.94 22.39
C LYS A 217 12.65 -9.70 21.23
N ASN A 218 12.65 -8.50 20.66
CA ASN A 218 11.72 -8.12 19.58
C ASN A 218 12.08 -8.81 18.26
N LEU A 219 13.38 -9.06 18.02
CA LEU A 219 13.82 -9.81 16.86
C LEU A 219 13.30 -11.27 16.92
N LEU A 220 13.38 -11.91 18.08
CA LEU A 220 12.89 -13.28 18.26
C LEU A 220 11.37 -13.37 18.04
N GLU A 221 10.60 -12.42 18.60
CA GLU A 221 9.16 -12.35 18.39
C GLU A 221 8.81 -12.20 16.89
N TYR A 222 9.53 -11.36 16.16
CA TYR A 222 9.32 -11.17 14.73
C TYR A 222 9.69 -12.42 13.92
N ILE A 223 10.79 -13.11 14.27
CA ILE A 223 11.20 -14.35 13.61
C ILE A 223 10.15 -15.45 13.82
N ILE A 224 9.67 -15.62 15.06
CA ILE A 224 8.61 -16.61 15.37
C ILE A 224 7.33 -16.29 14.61
N PHE A 225 6.89 -15.03 14.62
CA PHE A 225 5.72 -14.58 13.87
C PHE A 225 5.87 -14.85 12.37
N SER A 226 7.04 -14.52 11.79
CA SER A 226 7.32 -14.76 10.38
C SER A 226 7.30 -16.25 10.03
N ALA A 227 7.88 -17.09 10.88
CA ALA A 227 7.88 -18.55 10.70
C ALA A 227 6.45 -19.12 10.74
N VAL A 228 5.61 -18.64 11.65
CA VAL A 228 4.19 -19.04 11.73
C VAL A 228 3.43 -18.59 10.48
N CYS A 229 3.61 -17.35 10.02
CA CYS A 229 2.94 -16.86 8.81
C CYS A 229 3.35 -17.58 7.52
N VAL A 230 4.59 -18.04 7.44
CA VAL A 230 5.10 -18.82 6.28
C VAL A 230 4.68 -20.27 6.35
N GLY A 231 4.51 -20.82 7.56
CA GLY A 231 4.10 -22.22 7.76
C GLY A 231 2.59 -22.47 7.62
N LEU A 232 1.77 -21.43 7.71
CA LEU A 232 0.31 -21.46 7.49
C LEU A 232 -0.03 -21.25 6.02
#